data_4b71efd77cd927288a69bb5ee68e1f95
#
_entry.id   4b71efd77cd927288a69bb5ee68e1f95
#
_cell.length_a   1.000
_cell.length_b   1.000
_cell.length_c   1.000
_cell.angle_alpha   90.00
_cell.angle_beta   90.00
_cell.angle_gamma   90.00
#
_symmetry.space_group_name_H-M   'P 1'
#
loop_
_entity.id
_entity.type
_entity.pdbx_description
1 polymer ?
#
loop_
_entity_poly.entity_id
_entity_poly.type
_entity_poly.pdbx_seq_one_letter_code
_entity_poly.pdbx_strand_id
1 'polypeptide(L)'
;VRTATFEKGEMTSDKTENTQDENGTYIFFEPDNTLFLNYKFQDDIVENMLRNYTYLNTGLAIMYNGRRILSRHGLEDLLNDRMTNDGLYPIIHLQGDDIEIAFTHANQYGEEYYSFVNGQHTTQGGTHQSAFKEHIARTIKEFYGKYEYGDIRTGIVAAIAINL
;
A
#
# COMPACT_ATOMS: atom_id res chain seq x y z
N VAL A 1 -13.15 1.20 29.76
CA VAL A 1 -13.04 2.07 28.58
C VAL A 1 -12.56 3.45 29.00
N ARG A 2 -11.73 4.09 28.16
CA ARG A 2 -11.35 5.49 28.31
C ARG A 2 -11.97 6.29 27.16
N THR A 3 -12.72 7.34 27.49
CA THR A 3 -13.35 8.22 26.50
C THR A 3 -12.77 9.62 26.66
N ALA A 4 -12.15 10.15 25.61
CA ALA A 4 -11.63 11.51 25.56
C ALA A 4 -12.35 12.29 24.46
N THR A 5 -12.79 13.51 24.79
CA THR A 5 -13.43 14.42 23.84
C THR A 5 -12.57 15.65 23.64
N PHE A 6 -12.43 16.06 22.39
CA PHE A 6 -11.66 17.23 22.00
C PHE A 6 -12.52 18.19 21.19
N GLU A 7 -12.33 19.48 21.37
CA GLU A 7 -12.92 20.54 20.56
C GLU A 7 -11.84 21.55 20.20
N LYS A 8 -11.67 21.82 18.91
CA LYS A 8 -10.67 22.75 18.36
C LYS A 8 -9.24 22.48 18.86
N GLY A 9 -8.90 21.20 19.06
CA GLY A 9 -7.58 20.77 19.51
C GLY A 9 -7.41 20.74 21.04
N GLU A 10 -8.38 21.22 21.81
CA GLU A 10 -8.35 21.19 23.28
C GLU A 10 -9.19 20.03 23.82
N MET A 11 -8.67 19.34 24.84
CA MET A 11 -9.40 18.24 25.49
C MET A 11 -10.47 18.82 26.41
N THR A 12 -11.74 18.53 26.11
CA THR A 12 -12.89 19.01 26.87
C THR A 12 -13.39 18.02 27.92
N SER A 13 -13.10 16.72 27.71
CA SER A 13 -13.49 15.64 28.64
C SER A 13 -12.52 14.49 28.59
N ASP A 14 -12.24 13.84 29.71
CA ASP A 14 -11.51 12.60 29.87
C ASP A 14 -12.17 11.76 30.97
N LYS A 15 -12.72 10.59 30.61
CA LYS A 15 -13.43 9.69 31.51
C LYS A 15 -12.91 8.28 31.38
N THR A 16 -12.74 7.59 32.51
CA THR A 16 -12.35 6.18 32.53
C THR A 16 -13.42 5.40 33.29
N GLU A 17 -13.93 4.34 32.69
CA GLU A 17 -14.96 3.46 33.25
C GLU A 17 -14.59 2.00 33.04
N ASN A 18 -15.03 1.12 33.95
CA ASN A 18 -14.89 -0.31 33.75
C ASN A 18 -15.93 -0.79 32.74
N THR A 19 -15.51 -1.62 31.80
CA THR A 19 -16.37 -2.26 30.82
C THR A 19 -16.03 -3.73 30.68
N GLN A 20 -16.94 -4.53 30.15
CA GLN A 20 -16.73 -5.91 29.71
C GLN A 20 -16.71 -6.01 28.17
N ASP A 21 -16.68 -4.88 27.47
CA ASP A 21 -16.58 -4.87 26.02
C ASP A 21 -15.23 -5.44 25.57
N GLU A 22 -15.22 -6.00 24.37
CA GLU A 22 -13.99 -6.47 23.74
C GLU A 22 -13.01 -5.31 23.51
N ASN A 23 -11.71 -5.63 23.46
CA ASN A 23 -10.68 -4.63 23.17
C ASN A 23 -10.89 -4.02 21.78
N GLY A 24 -10.90 -2.70 21.73
CA GLY A 24 -11.06 -1.97 20.49
C GLY A 24 -10.84 -0.48 20.65
N THR A 25 -10.84 0.23 19.53
CA THR A 25 -10.76 1.70 19.50
C THR A 25 -11.90 2.23 18.63
N TYR A 26 -12.63 3.19 19.16
CA TYR A 26 -13.65 3.93 18.42
C TYR A 26 -13.17 5.39 18.29
N ILE A 27 -13.17 5.91 17.05
CA ILE A 27 -12.82 7.29 16.75
C ILE A 27 -13.96 7.92 15.94
N PHE A 28 -14.45 9.04 16.41
CA PHE A 28 -15.38 9.89 15.69
C PHE A 28 -14.80 11.30 15.58
N PHE A 29 -14.88 11.92 14.42
CA PHE A 29 -14.48 13.31 14.25
C PHE A 29 -15.33 14.02 13.20
N GLU A 30 -15.50 15.31 13.39
CA GLU A 30 -16.10 16.24 12.43
C GLU A 30 -15.08 17.33 12.11
N PRO A 31 -14.77 17.56 10.84
CA PRO A 31 -13.91 18.68 10.44
C PRO A 31 -14.55 20.01 10.80
N ASP A 32 -13.77 20.94 11.34
CA ASP A 32 -14.22 22.29 11.64
C ASP A 32 -14.54 23.05 10.35
N ASN A 33 -15.82 23.35 10.12
CA ASN A 33 -16.30 24.03 8.93
C ASN A 33 -15.78 25.47 8.80
N THR A 34 -15.22 26.05 9.86
CA THR A 34 -14.59 27.38 9.79
C THR A 34 -13.17 27.32 9.20
N LEU A 35 -12.52 26.16 9.28
CA LEU A 35 -11.19 25.90 8.74
C LEU A 35 -11.26 25.12 7.41
N PHE A 36 -12.15 24.15 7.35
CA PHE A 36 -12.32 23.25 6.21
C PHE A 36 -13.66 23.53 5.52
N LEU A 37 -13.72 24.61 4.76
CA LEU A 37 -14.94 25.01 4.03
C LEU A 37 -15.35 23.92 3.03
N ASN A 38 -16.64 23.49 3.10
CA ASN A 38 -17.22 22.48 2.21
C ASN A 38 -16.45 21.14 2.18
N TYR A 39 -15.86 20.75 3.31
CA TYR A 39 -15.14 19.50 3.40
C TYR A 39 -16.03 18.30 3.05
N LYS A 40 -15.50 17.42 2.19
CA LYS A 40 -16.10 16.13 1.85
C LYS A 40 -15.01 15.08 1.71
N PHE A 41 -15.23 13.91 2.28
CA PHE A 41 -14.42 12.74 1.95
C PHE A 41 -14.64 12.36 0.49
N GLN A 42 -13.54 12.05 -0.23
CA GLN A 42 -13.59 11.51 -1.58
C GLN A 42 -13.45 10.00 -1.47
N ASP A 43 -14.54 9.28 -1.75
CA ASP A 43 -14.63 7.84 -1.55
C ASP A 43 -13.54 7.05 -2.29
N ASP A 44 -13.21 7.48 -3.52
CA ASP A 44 -12.16 6.86 -4.33
C ASP A 44 -10.78 6.99 -3.70
N ILE A 45 -10.45 8.14 -3.11
CA ILE A 45 -9.17 8.36 -2.39
C ILE A 45 -9.13 7.51 -1.14
N VAL A 46 -10.22 7.52 -0.34
CA VAL A 46 -10.31 6.73 0.89
C VAL A 46 -10.22 5.24 0.58
N GLU A 47 -10.98 4.75 -0.40
CA GLU A 47 -10.97 3.34 -0.78
C GLU A 47 -9.59 2.89 -1.28
N ASN A 48 -8.93 3.69 -2.11
CA ASN A 48 -7.56 3.39 -2.56
C ASN A 48 -6.56 3.30 -1.41
N MET A 49 -6.66 4.20 -0.43
CA MET A 49 -5.82 4.17 0.76
C MET A 49 -6.10 2.91 1.60
N LEU A 50 -7.37 2.56 1.82
CA LEU A 50 -7.75 1.37 2.58
C LEU A 50 -7.31 0.07 1.86
N ARG A 51 -7.40 0.01 0.54
CA ARG A 51 -6.88 -1.11 -0.26
C ARG A 51 -5.37 -1.25 -0.08
N ASN A 52 -4.61 -0.16 -0.14
CA ASN A 52 -3.17 -0.21 0.11
C ASN A 52 -2.85 -0.80 1.49
N TYR A 53 -3.60 -0.43 2.54
CA TYR A 53 -3.42 -1.05 3.86
C TYR A 53 -3.70 -2.56 3.85
N THR A 54 -4.68 -3.04 3.10
CA THR A 54 -4.96 -4.48 3.03
C THR A 54 -3.90 -5.24 2.22
N TYR A 55 -3.31 -4.65 1.17
CA TYR A 55 -2.20 -5.26 0.43
C TYR A 55 -0.94 -5.36 1.27
N LEU A 56 -0.65 -4.36 2.11
CA LEU A 56 0.53 -4.33 2.97
C LEU A 56 0.36 -5.12 4.27
N ASN A 57 -0.86 -5.53 4.60
CA ASN A 57 -1.18 -6.32 5.80
C ASN A 57 -2.10 -7.47 5.40
N THR A 58 -1.51 -8.51 4.84
CA THR A 58 -2.24 -9.70 4.37
C THR A 58 -3.15 -10.28 5.45
N GLY A 59 -4.43 -10.46 5.13
CA GLY A 59 -5.45 -10.95 6.07
C GLY A 59 -6.16 -9.85 6.88
N LEU A 60 -5.69 -8.60 6.84
CA LEU A 60 -6.41 -7.46 7.42
C LEU A 60 -7.73 -7.24 6.68
N ALA A 61 -8.84 -7.31 7.38
CA ALA A 61 -10.16 -7.01 6.85
C ALA A 61 -10.61 -5.62 7.30
N ILE A 62 -10.94 -4.76 6.35
CA ILE A 62 -11.46 -3.41 6.61
C ILE A 62 -12.91 -3.35 6.11
N MET A 63 -13.82 -2.87 6.97
CA MET A 63 -15.20 -2.57 6.58
C MET A 63 -15.31 -1.10 6.24
N TYR A 64 -15.65 -0.79 5.00
CA TYR A 64 -15.84 0.58 4.53
C TYR A 64 -17.22 0.73 3.88
N ASN A 65 -18.07 1.58 4.44
CA ASN A 65 -19.44 1.82 3.97
C ASN A 65 -20.22 0.51 3.72
N GLY A 66 -20.09 -0.47 4.64
CA GLY A 66 -20.75 -1.78 4.56
C GLY A 66 -20.10 -2.77 3.58
N ARG A 67 -19.05 -2.40 2.85
CA ARG A 67 -18.26 -3.30 1.99
C ARG A 67 -17.00 -3.78 2.70
N ARG A 68 -16.69 -5.06 2.55
CA ARG A 68 -15.47 -5.66 3.08
C ARG A 68 -14.33 -5.55 2.07
N ILE A 69 -13.23 -4.94 2.49
CA ILE A 69 -11.97 -4.85 1.75
C ILE A 69 -10.98 -5.80 2.43
N LEU A 70 -10.37 -6.68 1.67
CA LEU A 70 -9.43 -7.70 2.15
C LEU A 70 -8.50 -8.11 1.00
N SER A 71 -7.20 -8.23 1.28
CA SER A 71 -6.23 -8.91 0.42
C SER A 71 -5.78 -10.21 1.06
N ARG A 72 -5.56 -11.24 0.25
CA ARG A 72 -5.06 -12.55 0.68
C ARG A 72 -3.62 -12.81 0.21
N HIS A 73 -3.20 -12.16 -0.86
CA HIS A 73 -1.90 -12.37 -1.50
C HIS A 73 -1.03 -11.09 -1.53
N GLY A 74 -1.39 -10.08 -0.71
CA GLY A 74 -0.55 -8.90 -0.49
C GLY A 74 -0.23 -8.12 -1.76
N LEU A 75 1.07 -7.91 -2.05
CA LEU A 75 1.52 -7.16 -3.20
C LEU A 75 1.17 -7.83 -4.55
N GLU A 76 0.95 -9.13 -4.59
CA GLU A 76 0.45 -9.81 -5.79
C GLU A 76 -0.97 -9.33 -6.14
N ASP A 77 -1.86 -9.24 -5.14
CA ASP A 77 -3.21 -8.70 -5.33
C ASP A 77 -3.16 -7.22 -5.76
N LEU A 78 -2.23 -6.44 -5.21
CA LEU A 78 -2.01 -5.05 -5.63
C LEU A 78 -1.69 -4.96 -7.12
N LEU A 79 -0.76 -5.78 -7.62
CA LEU A 79 -0.41 -5.77 -9.04
C LEU A 79 -1.58 -6.23 -9.91
N ASN A 80 -2.28 -7.28 -9.52
CA ASN A 80 -3.46 -7.76 -10.25
C ASN A 80 -4.57 -6.70 -10.35
N ASP A 81 -4.76 -5.88 -9.31
CA ASP A 81 -5.76 -4.81 -9.29
C ASP A 81 -5.32 -3.55 -10.07
N ARG A 82 -4.02 -3.32 -10.21
CA ARG A 82 -3.48 -2.10 -10.83
C ARG A 82 -3.08 -2.28 -12.29
N MET A 83 -2.65 -3.47 -12.68
CA MET A 83 -2.22 -3.75 -14.05
C MET A 83 -3.39 -3.60 -15.02
N THR A 84 -3.15 -2.87 -16.11
CA THR A 84 -4.10 -2.71 -17.21
C THR A 84 -3.87 -3.70 -18.33
N ASN A 85 -2.66 -4.26 -18.41
CA ASN A 85 -2.25 -5.25 -19.41
C ASN A 85 -1.90 -6.57 -18.73
N ASP A 86 -2.12 -7.67 -19.43
CA ASP A 86 -1.75 -8.98 -18.94
C ASP A 86 -0.24 -9.11 -18.76
N GLY A 87 0.17 -9.80 -17.70
CA GLY A 87 1.57 -10.17 -17.49
C GLY A 87 2.04 -11.17 -18.54
N LEU A 88 3.29 -11.03 -18.99
CA LEU A 88 3.92 -11.98 -19.91
C LEU A 88 4.20 -13.35 -19.25
N TYR A 89 4.20 -13.38 -17.94
CA TYR A 89 4.32 -14.55 -17.09
C TYR A 89 3.62 -14.29 -15.75
N PRO A 90 3.30 -15.32 -14.95
CA PRO A 90 2.71 -15.15 -13.63
C PRO A 90 3.53 -14.21 -12.75
N ILE A 91 2.87 -13.42 -11.94
CA ILE A 91 3.55 -12.51 -10.99
C ILE A 91 4.47 -13.34 -10.09
N ILE A 92 5.73 -12.93 -10.02
CA ILE A 92 6.70 -13.50 -9.09
C ILE A 92 6.54 -12.75 -7.78
N HIS A 93 6.22 -13.47 -6.71
CA HIS A 93 6.01 -12.93 -5.38
C HIS A 93 7.06 -13.49 -4.41
N LEU A 94 7.84 -12.60 -3.80
CA LEU A 94 8.93 -12.92 -2.89
C LEU A 94 8.67 -12.23 -1.55
N GLN A 95 8.86 -12.95 -0.46
CA GLN A 95 8.62 -12.48 0.89
C GLN A 95 9.83 -12.81 1.77
N GLY A 96 10.35 -11.81 2.46
CA GLY A 96 11.37 -11.89 3.50
C GLY A 96 10.86 -11.27 4.80
N ASP A 97 11.72 -11.19 5.82
CA ASP A 97 11.32 -10.69 7.15
C ASP A 97 10.88 -9.21 7.11
N ASP A 98 11.63 -8.37 6.42
CA ASP A 98 11.41 -6.92 6.34
C ASP A 98 11.18 -6.41 4.91
N ILE A 99 10.99 -7.32 3.94
CA ILE A 99 10.82 -6.99 2.54
C ILE A 99 9.80 -7.90 1.86
N GLU A 100 8.92 -7.31 1.08
CA GLU A 100 8.03 -8.01 0.18
C GLU A 100 8.14 -7.41 -1.22
N ILE A 101 8.24 -8.26 -2.24
CA ILE A 101 8.36 -7.86 -3.63
C ILE A 101 7.42 -8.70 -4.47
N ALA A 102 6.65 -8.06 -5.34
CA ALA A 102 5.90 -8.72 -6.39
C ALA A 102 6.23 -8.05 -7.72
N PHE A 103 6.47 -8.82 -8.79
CA PHE A 103 6.76 -8.25 -10.10
C PHE A 103 6.42 -9.19 -11.25
N THR A 104 6.19 -8.61 -12.41
CA THR A 104 6.10 -9.28 -13.71
C THR A 104 6.54 -8.32 -14.80
N HIS A 105 6.60 -8.80 -16.06
CA HIS A 105 6.63 -7.93 -17.22
C HIS A 105 5.27 -7.95 -17.90
N ALA A 106 4.83 -6.80 -18.39
CA ALA A 106 3.59 -6.66 -19.15
C ALA A 106 3.91 -6.14 -20.56
N ASN A 107 2.98 -6.33 -21.49
CA ASN A 107 3.13 -5.82 -22.86
C ASN A 107 2.85 -4.31 -22.90
N GLN A 108 3.77 -3.53 -22.36
CA GLN A 108 3.71 -2.08 -22.29
C GLN A 108 5.09 -1.45 -22.45
N TYR A 109 5.11 -0.17 -22.82
CA TYR A 109 6.34 0.62 -22.82
C TYR A 109 6.59 1.22 -21.44
N GLY A 110 7.87 1.28 -21.05
CA GLY A 110 8.28 1.90 -19.78
C GLY A 110 8.26 0.92 -18.60
N GLU A 111 8.37 1.50 -17.43
CA GLU A 111 8.49 0.81 -16.14
C GLU A 111 7.42 1.34 -15.20
N GLU A 112 6.79 0.48 -14.41
CA GLU A 112 5.78 0.86 -13.42
C GLU A 112 6.14 0.31 -12.05
N TYR A 113 6.14 1.17 -11.03
CA TYR A 113 6.55 0.79 -9.69
C TYR A 113 5.61 1.35 -8.63
N TYR A 114 5.23 0.47 -7.71
CA TYR A 114 4.51 0.79 -6.48
C TYR A 114 5.43 0.51 -5.30
N SER A 115 5.90 1.52 -4.59
CA SER A 115 6.87 1.34 -3.52
C SER A 115 6.36 1.88 -2.19
N PHE A 116 6.69 1.15 -1.11
CA PHE A 116 6.21 1.42 0.24
C PHE A 116 7.32 1.27 1.26
N VAL A 117 7.29 2.13 2.29
CA VAL A 117 8.15 2.06 3.46
C VAL A 117 7.29 2.18 4.70
N ASN A 118 7.38 1.22 5.63
CA ASN A 118 6.58 1.20 6.88
C ASN A 118 5.09 1.45 6.63
N GLY A 119 4.53 0.82 5.58
CA GLY A 119 3.13 0.95 5.21
C GLY A 119 2.74 2.26 4.49
N GLN A 120 3.70 3.14 4.19
CA GLN A 120 3.45 4.40 3.50
C GLN A 120 3.88 4.33 2.03
N HIS A 121 3.01 4.76 1.13
CA HIS A 121 3.30 4.82 -0.30
C HIS A 121 4.35 5.91 -0.59
N THR A 122 5.48 5.51 -1.19
CA THR A 122 6.56 6.41 -1.60
C THR A 122 6.36 6.85 -3.05
N THR A 123 5.57 7.88 -3.27
CA THR A 123 5.14 8.34 -4.61
C THR A 123 6.29 8.77 -5.52
N GLN A 124 7.43 9.15 -4.96
CA GLN A 124 8.63 9.52 -5.71
C GLN A 124 9.69 8.41 -5.73
N GLY A 125 9.31 7.20 -5.31
CA GLY A 125 10.24 6.08 -5.16
C GLY A 125 11.14 6.21 -3.94
N GLY A 126 12.37 5.69 -4.06
CA GLY A 126 13.35 5.71 -2.99
C GLY A 126 14.52 4.77 -3.27
N THR A 127 15.44 4.66 -2.32
CA THR A 127 16.63 3.80 -2.46
C THR A 127 16.28 2.32 -2.62
N HIS A 128 15.23 1.85 -1.93
CA HIS A 128 14.72 0.47 -2.05
C HIS A 128 14.22 0.16 -3.47
N GLN A 129 13.45 1.08 -4.08
CA GLN A 129 13.00 0.93 -5.46
C GLN A 129 14.18 1.00 -6.45
N SER A 130 15.11 1.91 -6.25
CA SER A 130 16.31 2.03 -7.08
C SER A 130 17.18 0.78 -6.98
N ALA A 131 17.37 0.24 -5.79
CA ALA A 131 18.08 -1.02 -5.56
C ALA A 131 17.40 -2.19 -6.29
N PHE A 132 16.08 -2.31 -6.19
CA PHE A 132 15.34 -3.33 -6.95
C PHE A 132 15.58 -3.23 -8.45
N LYS A 133 15.43 -2.02 -9.03
CA LYS A 133 15.65 -1.77 -10.46
C LYS A 133 17.04 -2.20 -10.93
N GLU A 134 18.06 -1.87 -10.15
CA GLU A 134 19.44 -2.23 -10.48
C GLU A 134 19.66 -3.73 -10.36
N HIS A 135 19.23 -4.31 -9.23
CA HIS A 135 19.52 -5.71 -8.95
C HIS A 135 18.77 -6.67 -9.87
N ILE A 136 17.50 -6.42 -10.17
CA ILE A 136 16.75 -7.28 -11.11
C ILE A 136 17.37 -7.26 -12.50
N ALA A 137 17.74 -6.07 -12.99
CA ALA A 137 18.36 -5.93 -14.31
C ALA A 137 19.74 -6.61 -14.36
N ARG A 138 20.56 -6.44 -13.32
CA ARG A 138 21.87 -7.08 -13.21
C ARG A 138 21.74 -8.60 -13.14
N THR A 139 20.87 -9.15 -12.32
CA THR A 139 20.68 -10.60 -12.16
C THR A 139 20.24 -11.24 -13.47
N ILE A 140 19.29 -10.65 -14.18
CA ILE A 140 18.83 -11.19 -15.48
C ILE A 140 19.95 -11.08 -16.52
N LYS A 141 20.70 -9.98 -16.57
CA LYS A 141 21.83 -9.82 -17.48
C LYS A 141 22.94 -10.83 -17.22
N GLU A 142 23.28 -11.05 -15.95
CA GLU A 142 24.30 -12.04 -15.56
C GLU A 142 23.88 -13.47 -15.94
N PHE A 143 22.61 -13.79 -15.79
CA PHE A 143 22.09 -15.13 -16.12
C PHE A 143 22.02 -15.40 -17.64
N TYR A 144 21.52 -14.45 -18.41
CA TYR A 144 21.31 -14.64 -19.86
C TYR A 144 22.44 -14.11 -20.74
N GLY A 145 23.22 -13.13 -20.27
CA GLY A 145 24.43 -12.60 -20.92
C GLY A 145 24.23 -11.76 -22.18
N LYS A 146 22.98 -11.56 -22.66
CA LYS A 146 22.71 -10.97 -23.98
C LYS A 146 21.76 -9.78 -24.01
N TYR A 147 21.19 -9.39 -22.87
CA TYR A 147 20.25 -8.28 -22.81
C TYR A 147 20.89 -7.04 -22.20
N GLU A 148 20.49 -5.84 -22.66
CA GLU A 148 20.88 -4.60 -22.04
C GLU A 148 19.92 -4.27 -20.86
N TYR A 149 20.39 -3.49 -19.90
CA TYR A 149 19.61 -3.15 -18.71
C TYR A 149 18.27 -2.45 -19.02
N GLY A 150 18.26 -1.60 -20.09
CA GLY A 150 17.06 -0.95 -20.58
C GLY A 150 16.02 -1.95 -21.10
N ASP A 151 16.48 -2.93 -21.89
CA ASP A 151 15.61 -3.96 -22.45
C ASP A 151 14.97 -4.81 -21.35
N ILE A 152 15.78 -5.18 -20.34
CA ILE A 152 15.31 -5.98 -19.20
C ILE A 152 14.23 -5.24 -18.40
N ARG A 153 14.37 -3.92 -18.24
CA ARG A 153 13.41 -3.12 -17.46
C ARG A 153 12.17 -2.71 -18.25
N THR A 154 12.22 -2.78 -19.57
CA THR A 154 11.07 -2.42 -20.41
C THR A 154 9.90 -3.37 -20.13
N GLY A 155 8.74 -2.78 -19.79
CA GLY A 155 7.52 -3.51 -19.48
C GLY A 155 7.43 -4.02 -18.04
N ILE A 156 8.44 -3.79 -17.19
CA ILE A 156 8.38 -4.26 -15.80
C ILE A 156 7.28 -3.53 -15.02
N VAL A 157 6.48 -4.30 -14.29
CA VAL A 157 5.52 -3.81 -13.30
C VAL A 157 5.88 -4.46 -11.98
N ALA A 158 6.17 -3.66 -10.96
CA ALA A 158 6.63 -4.17 -9.68
C ALA A 158 6.05 -3.41 -8.48
N ALA A 159 5.79 -4.14 -7.41
CA ALA A 159 5.46 -3.60 -6.10
C ALA A 159 6.54 -4.01 -5.09
N ILE A 160 7.01 -3.06 -4.27
CA ILE A 160 8.08 -3.27 -3.29
C ILE A 160 7.65 -2.65 -1.97
N ALA A 161 7.64 -3.42 -0.90
CA ALA A 161 7.39 -2.95 0.45
C ALA A 161 8.56 -3.32 1.36
N ILE A 162 9.01 -2.37 2.17
CA ILE A 162 10.04 -2.59 3.18
C ILE A 162 9.60 -2.04 4.54
N ASN A 163 10.02 -2.71 5.60
CA ASN A 163 9.88 -2.28 6.99
C ASN A 163 11.28 -1.95 7.55
N LEU A 164 11.39 -0.84 8.26
CA LEU A 164 12.64 -0.34 8.82
C LEU A 164 12.53 -0.15 10.34
#